data_459e939ee90d81d92d759a44a6d2ddb3
#
_entry.id   459e939ee90d81d92d759a44a6d2ddb3
#
_cell.length_a   1.000
_cell.length_b   1.000
_cell.length_c   1.000
_cell.angle_alpha   90.00
_cell.angle_beta   90.00
_cell.angle_gamma   90.00
#
_symmetry.space_group_name_H-M   'P 1'
#
loop_
_entity.id
_entity.type
_entity.pdbx_description
1 polymer ?
#
loop_
_entity_poly.entity_id
_entity_poly.type
_entity_poly.pdbx_seq_one_letter_code
_entity_poly.pdbx_strand_id
1 'polypeptide(L)'
;MSTVLLVVIYVAFVGLGIPDSLFGAAWPAVYADLGVPVSWGSVVTMVVSCGTIVSSLASAAVISRFGTGRVTAASTALTAVALAGFVVAPSFPWLCVLAVPLGLGAGAIDTALNNYVALHYRATHMNFLHCAYGVGVTVSPFIMSVALSGGTWRDGYLGATLCQALICVLTVAILPLWGRVGHEADESGEKDVETRAVSPLSLVRRHDVRLACLVFLCSVAIECVCNNWGTSYLVNDRGLDPAAAAGMVTVYYVGVTAGRFLSGVLANRLSSKQLVGLGQIVTFVAVLVLLLPLPASAAPVGLFLVGFGNSPLYPNMLHLTPRLFGRELSQAVIGVQMAASYLGSLLLAPLFGVLGQAFGFWLFPVCLLALSLVVLGAFVALMRLKGWRPRRPSRS
;
A
#
# COMPACT_ATOMS: atom_id res chain seq x y z
N MET A 1 -15.55 -8.91 19.83
CA MET A 1 -14.35 -8.10 19.49
C MET A 1 -14.68 -6.62 19.62
N SER A 2 -13.80 -5.83 20.19
CA SER A 2 -14.06 -4.42 20.53
C SER A 2 -14.10 -3.54 19.27
N THR A 3 -15.24 -2.86 19.05
CA THR A 3 -15.37 -1.83 18.00
C THR A 3 -14.34 -0.71 18.17
N VAL A 4 -14.00 -0.39 19.41
CA VAL A 4 -12.99 0.63 19.73
C VAL A 4 -11.61 0.25 19.17
N LEU A 5 -11.20 -1.00 19.32
CA LEU A 5 -9.92 -1.49 18.76
C LEU A 5 -9.90 -1.36 17.24
N LEU A 6 -11.00 -1.73 16.56
CA LEU A 6 -11.09 -1.60 15.10
C LEU A 6 -10.99 -0.14 14.64
N VAL A 7 -11.66 0.78 15.34
CA VAL A 7 -11.58 2.21 15.03
C VAL A 7 -10.14 2.73 15.17
N VAL A 8 -9.44 2.35 16.25
CA VAL A 8 -8.05 2.80 16.42
C VAL A 8 -7.11 2.15 15.40
N ILE A 9 -7.38 0.90 14.98
CA ILE A 9 -6.66 0.28 13.87
C ILE A 9 -6.84 1.11 12.58
N TYR A 10 -8.06 1.57 12.25
CA TYR A 10 -8.28 2.46 11.10
C TYR A 10 -7.56 3.80 11.26
N VAL A 11 -7.59 4.40 12.45
CA VAL A 11 -6.87 5.64 12.75
C VAL A 11 -5.34 5.45 12.61
N ALA A 12 -4.81 4.31 13.04
CA ALA A 12 -3.39 3.99 12.85
C ALA A 12 -3.03 3.87 11.35
N PHE A 13 -3.95 3.39 10.51
CA PHE A 13 -3.75 3.35 9.06
C PHE A 13 -3.87 4.73 8.39
N VAL A 14 -4.68 5.64 8.91
CA VAL A 14 -4.62 7.07 8.52
C VAL A 14 -3.22 7.60 8.80
N GLY A 15 -2.68 7.32 10.00
CA GLY A 15 -1.31 7.70 10.39
C GLY A 15 -0.22 7.09 9.50
N LEU A 16 -0.44 5.88 8.99
CA LEU A 16 0.47 5.25 8.04
C LEU A 16 0.50 5.98 6.70
N GLY A 17 -0.67 6.46 6.22
CA GLY A 17 -0.79 7.18 4.95
C GLY A 17 -0.21 8.61 4.98
N ILE A 18 -0.15 9.25 6.14
CA ILE A 18 0.32 10.64 6.26
C ILE A 18 1.77 10.81 5.75
N PRO A 19 2.77 10.05 6.18
CA PRO A 19 4.15 10.22 5.70
C PRO A 19 4.35 9.93 4.22
N ASP A 20 3.57 9.01 3.66
CA ASP A 20 3.79 8.47 2.31
C ASP A 20 3.65 9.52 1.20
N SER A 21 2.72 10.45 1.33
CA SER A 21 2.52 11.52 0.34
C SER A 21 3.08 12.87 0.78
N LEU A 22 3.39 13.03 2.07
CA LEU A 22 3.90 14.29 2.63
C LEU A 22 5.23 14.70 2.01
N PHE A 23 6.17 13.75 1.88
CA PHE A 23 7.50 14.04 1.35
C PHE A 23 7.43 14.54 -0.09
N GLY A 24 6.64 13.90 -0.94
CA GLY A 24 6.46 14.33 -2.34
C GLY A 24 5.88 15.73 -2.44
N ALA A 25 4.90 16.07 -1.59
CA ALA A 25 4.30 17.41 -1.54
C ALA A 25 5.27 18.48 -1.01
N ALA A 26 6.14 18.11 -0.05
CA ALA A 26 7.12 19.02 0.54
C ALA A 26 8.36 19.22 -0.33
N TRP A 27 8.73 18.23 -1.17
CA TRP A 27 10.02 18.15 -1.82
C TRP A 27 10.40 19.38 -2.62
N PRO A 28 9.51 20.05 -3.39
CA PRO A 28 9.85 21.29 -4.09
C PRO A 28 10.38 22.40 -3.15
N ALA A 29 9.84 22.53 -1.96
CA ALA A 29 10.29 23.50 -0.98
C ALA A 29 11.54 23.02 -0.25
N VAL A 30 11.66 21.72 0.03
CA VAL A 30 12.82 21.13 0.74
C VAL A 30 14.10 21.24 -0.08
N TYR A 31 14.09 20.84 -1.35
CA TYR A 31 15.31 20.90 -2.16
C TYR A 31 15.78 22.33 -2.40
N ALA A 32 14.83 23.28 -2.53
CA ALA A 32 15.15 24.70 -2.67
C ALA A 32 15.78 25.28 -1.38
N ASP A 33 15.21 24.97 -0.23
CA ASP A 33 15.70 25.44 1.07
C ASP A 33 17.07 24.85 1.44
N LEU A 34 17.29 23.57 1.16
CA LEU A 34 18.54 22.87 1.46
C LEU A 34 19.61 23.02 0.37
N GLY A 35 19.30 23.64 -0.77
CA GLY A 35 20.23 23.86 -1.87
C GLY A 35 20.74 22.57 -2.52
N VAL A 36 19.90 21.52 -2.60
CA VAL A 36 20.27 20.21 -3.15
C VAL A 36 19.59 19.94 -4.49
N PRO A 37 20.16 19.05 -5.34
CA PRO A 37 19.52 18.68 -6.59
C PRO A 37 18.16 18.02 -6.40
N VAL A 38 17.22 18.30 -7.31
CA VAL A 38 15.86 17.73 -7.29
C VAL A 38 15.88 16.19 -7.23
N SER A 39 16.83 15.56 -7.94
CA SER A 39 16.98 14.10 -7.99
C SER A 39 17.32 13.44 -6.64
N TRP A 40 17.83 14.20 -5.67
CA TRP A 40 18.18 13.66 -4.35
C TRP A 40 16.96 13.22 -3.53
N GLY A 41 15.76 13.70 -3.85
CA GLY A 41 14.52 13.22 -3.22
C GLY A 41 14.31 11.71 -3.37
N SER A 42 14.76 11.14 -4.48
CA SER A 42 14.69 9.69 -4.69
C SER A 42 15.53 8.89 -3.70
N VAL A 43 16.60 9.46 -3.15
CA VAL A 43 17.44 8.80 -2.14
C VAL A 43 16.65 8.61 -0.83
N VAL A 44 15.94 9.64 -0.39
CA VAL A 44 15.12 9.55 0.83
C VAL A 44 14.02 8.50 0.67
N THR A 45 13.28 8.54 -0.44
CA THR A 45 12.21 7.55 -0.71
C THR A 45 12.76 6.13 -0.84
N MET A 46 13.97 5.97 -1.40
CA MET A 46 14.64 4.68 -1.49
C MET A 46 15.02 4.15 -0.10
N VAL A 47 15.56 5.02 0.79
CA VAL A 47 15.89 4.64 2.18
C VAL A 47 14.64 4.24 2.95
N VAL A 48 13.54 5.00 2.83
CA VAL A 48 12.24 4.63 3.43
C VAL A 48 11.79 3.25 2.93
N SER A 49 11.79 3.04 1.62
CA SER A 49 11.37 1.75 1.02
C SER A 49 12.24 0.58 1.47
N CYS A 50 13.57 0.76 1.55
CA CYS A 50 14.47 -0.26 2.10
C CYS A 50 14.15 -0.58 3.56
N GLY A 51 13.93 0.45 4.38
CA GLY A 51 13.52 0.29 5.78
C GLY A 51 12.20 -0.48 5.91
N THR A 52 11.23 -0.16 5.07
CA THR A 52 9.92 -0.81 5.03
C THR A 52 10.04 -2.29 4.63
N ILE A 53 10.87 -2.61 3.62
CA ILE A 53 11.15 -3.99 3.20
C ILE A 53 11.76 -4.79 4.37
N VAL A 54 12.81 -4.25 5.00
CA VAL A 54 13.49 -4.91 6.11
C VAL A 54 12.54 -5.17 7.28
N SER A 55 11.76 -4.15 7.65
CA SER A 55 10.79 -4.23 8.74
C SER A 55 9.68 -5.24 8.45
N SER A 56 9.15 -5.25 7.22
CA SER A 56 8.12 -6.20 6.80
C SER A 56 8.62 -7.65 6.86
N LEU A 57 9.86 -7.91 6.42
CA LEU A 57 10.47 -9.24 6.48
C LEU A 57 10.75 -9.69 7.91
N ALA A 58 11.11 -8.77 8.80
CA ALA A 58 11.36 -9.05 10.22
C ALA A 58 10.06 -9.16 11.05
N SER A 59 8.93 -8.73 10.50
CA SER A 59 7.67 -8.53 11.24
C SER A 59 7.20 -9.76 12.01
N ALA A 60 7.29 -10.96 11.42
CA ALA A 60 6.88 -12.21 12.08
C ALA A 60 7.67 -12.49 13.36
N ALA A 61 9.00 -12.29 13.33
CA ALA A 61 9.86 -12.50 14.49
C ALA A 61 9.61 -11.43 15.58
N VAL A 62 9.38 -10.19 15.18
CA VAL A 62 9.12 -9.09 16.11
C VAL A 62 7.75 -9.24 16.77
N ILE A 63 6.71 -9.57 15.99
CA ILE A 63 5.35 -9.73 16.49
C ILE A 63 5.20 -10.97 17.38
N SER A 64 5.85 -12.09 17.04
CA SER A 64 5.84 -13.28 17.89
C SER A 64 6.43 -13.03 19.27
N ARG A 65 7.41 -12.10 19.38
CA ARG A 65 8.07 -11.77 20.64
C ARG A 65 7.34 -10.70 21.45
N PHE A 66 6.80 -9.66 20.80
CA PHE A 66 6.27 -8.48 21.47
C PHE A 66 4.75 -8.33 21.38
N GLY A 67 4.10 -9.06 20.48
CA GLY A 67 2.68 -8.96 20.17
C GLY A 67 2.32 -7.76 19.27
N THR A 68 1.19 -7.89 18.54
CA THR A 68 0.74 -6.89 17.56
C THR A 68 0.55 -5.49 18.16
N GLY A 69 -0.08 -5.37 19.33
CA GLY A 69 -0.37 -4.09 19.96
C GLY A 69 0.88 -3.28 20.32
N ARG A 70 1.87 -3.93 20.95
CA ARG A 70 3.14 -3.25 21.32
C ARG A 70 3.95 -2.86 20.10
N VAL A 71 3.99 -3.72 19.08
CA VAL A 71 4.66 -3.42 17.80
C VAL A 71 4.00 -2.22 17.13
N THR A 72 2.66 -2.17 17.06
CA THR A 72 1.93 -1.03 16.51
C THR A 72 2.25 0.27 17.25
N ALA A 73 2.18 0.27 18.59
CA ALA A 73 2.45 1.46 19.39
C ALA A 73 3.91 1.94 19.25
N ALA A 74 4.89 1.01 19.32
CA ALA A 74 6.30 1.34 19.17
C ALA A 74 6.62 1.88 17.76
N SER A 75 6.03 1.30 16.73
CA SER A 75 6.22 1.73 15.35
C SER A 75 5.56 3.07 15.07
N THR A 76 4.37 3.35 15.64
CA THR A 76 3.73 4.66 15.55
C THR A 76 4.55 5.74 16.26
N ALA A 77 5.14 5.40 17.42
CA ALA A 77 6.07 6.30 18.10
C ALA A 77 7.34 6.56 17.26
N LEU A 78 7.89 5.53 16.63
CA LEU A 78 9.08 5.64 15.78
C LEU A 78 8.83 6.54 14.58
N THR A 79 7.67 6.42 13.91
CA THR A 79 7.30 7.31 12.80
C THR A 79 7.05 8.75 13.27
N ALA A 80 6.42 8.95 14.44
CA ALA A 80 6.22 10.27 15.02
C ALA A 80 7.56 10.98 15.33
N VAL A 81 8.50 10.25 15.93
CA VAL A 81 9.85 10.77 16.22
C VAL A 81 10.62 11.10 14.93
N ALA A 82 10.50 10.24 13.90
CA ALA A 82 11.10 10.50 12.60
C ALA A 82 10.56 11.79 11.97
N LEU A 83 9.24 11.97 11.95
CA LEU A 83 8.59 13.18 11.43
C LEU A 83 8.99 14.43 12.23
N ALA A 84 9.05 14.34 13.57
CA ALA A 84 9.56 15.41 14.42
C ALA A 84 11.02 15.77 14.09
N GLY A 85 11.83 14.78 13.78
CA GLY A 85 13.20 14.98 13.32
C GLY A 85 13.27 15.73 11.99
N PHE A 86 12.33 15.49 11.05
CA PHE A 86 12.26 16.26 9.79
C PHE A 86 12.01 17.75 10.05
N VAL A 87 11.22 18.11 11.07
CA VAL A 87 10.96 19.52 11.43
C VAL A 87 12.26 20.28 11.73
N VAL A 88 13.19 19.63 12.43
CA VAL A 88 14.45 20.23 12.88
C VAL A 88 15.66 19.86 12.01
N ALA A 89 15.44 19.16 10.90
CA ALA A 89 16.52 18.68 10.03
C ALA A 89 17.34 19.85 9.44
N PRO A 90 18.64 19.97 9.75
CA PRO A 90 19.46 21.08 9.30
C PRO A 90 20.01 20.86 7.89
N SER A 91 20.00 19.63 7.38
CA SER A 91 20.64 19.29 6.11
C SER A 91 20.05 17.98 5.51
N PHE A 92 20.32 17.76 4.23
CA PHE A 92 19.86 16.57 3.49
C PHE A 92 20.30 15.23 4.10
N PRO A 93 21.56 15.04 4.58
CA PRO A 93 21.95 13.78 5.24
C PRO A 93 21.10 13.44 6.47
N TRP A 94 20.61 14.45 7.20
CA TRP A 94 19.68 14.23 8.31
C TRP A 94 18.35 13.64 7.85
N LEU A 95 17.81 14.10 6.70
CA LEU A 95 16.60 13.53 6.13
C LEU A 95 16.81 12.05 5.78
N CYS A 96 17.97 11.68 5.23
CA CYS A 96 18.32 10.28 4.94
C CYS A 96 18.41 9.42 6.21
N VAL A 97 19.02 9.93 7.28
CA VAL A 97 19.12 9.22 8.57
C VAL A 97 17.71 9.01 9.17
N LEU A 98 16.88 10.03 9.14
CA LEU A 98 15.51 9.98 9.67
C LEU A 98 14.54 9.16 8.80
N ALA A 99 14.86 9.00 7.53
CA ALA A 99 14.11 8.10 6.63
C ALA A 99 14.20 6.62 7.05
N VAL A 100 15.28 6.21 7.74
CA VAL A 100 15.44 4.85 8.25
C VAL A 100 14.38 4.50 9.30
N PRO A 101 14.25 5.20 10.44
CA PRO A 101 13.20 4.93 11.40
C PRO A 101 11.80 5.13 10.83
N LEU A 102 11.60 6.06 9.89
CA LEU A 102 10.34 6.26 9.21
C LEU A 102 9.91 5.00 8.44
N GLY A 103 10.80 4.44 7.62
CA GLY A 103 10.54 3.23 6.86
C GLY A 103 10.36 1.99 7.74
N LEU A 104 11.21 1.81 8.77
CA LEU A 104 11.09 0.70 9.71
C LEU A 104 9.73 0.71 10.44
N GLY A 105 9.29 1.89 10.91
CA GLY A 105 8.01 2.04 11.57
C GLY A 105 6.84 1.77 10.63
N ALA A 106 6.87 2.31 9.42
CA ALA A 106 5.82 2.12 8.42
C ALA A 106 5.60 0.64 8.08
N GLY A 107 6.67 -0.10 7.75
CA GLY A 107 6.56 -1.52 7.37
C GLY A 107 6.10 -2.43 8.52
N ALA A 108 6.48 -2.12 9.77
CA ALA A 108 6.04 -2.89 10.91
C ALA A 108 4.54 -2.71 11.20
N ILE A 109 4.02 -1.46 11.16
CA ILE A 109 2.58 -1.17 11.32
C ILE A 109 1.78 -1.84 10.21
N ASP A 110 2.20 -1.63 8.97
CA ASP A 110 1.50 -2.15 7.79
C ASP A 110 1.34 -3.68 7.88
N THR A 111 2.44 -4.38 8.09
CA THR A 111 2.42 -5.85 8.16
C THR A 111 1.66 -6.37 9.39
N ALA A 112 1.82 -5.72 10.55
CA ALA A 112 1.17 -6.14 11.80
C ALA A 112 -0.35 -6.01 11.73
N LEU A 113 -0.84 -4.86 11.31
CA LEU A 113 -2.28 -4.58 11.31
C LEU A 113 -3.00 -5.28 10.17
N ASN A 114 -2.37 -5.41 8.99
CA ASN A 114 -2.93 -6.20 7.89
C ASN A 114 -3.11 -7.67 8.30
N ASN A 115 -2.12 -8.29 8.94
CA ASN A 115 -2.25 -9.66 9.43
C ASN A 115 -3.33 -9.77 10.50
N TYR A 116 -3.36 -8.84 11.46
CA TYR A 116 -4.35 -8.86 12.52
C TYR A 116 -5.78 -8.76 11.96
N VAL A 117 -6.02 -7.82 11.03
CA VAL A 117 -7.33 -7.68 10.39
C VAL A 117 -7.67 -8.90 9.52
N ALA A 118 -6.69 -9.49 8.83
CA ALA A 118 -6.90 -10.69 8.03
C ALA A 118 -7.30 -11.92 8.87
N LEU A 119 -6.79 -12.02 10.11
CA LEU A 119 -7.07 -13.11 11.02
C LEU A 119 -8.40 -12.97 11.76
N HIS A 120 -8.78 -11.74 12.13
CA HIS A 120 -9.84 -11.50 13.11
C HIS A 120 -11.07 -10.80 12.55
N TYR A 121 -10.98 -10.21 11.34
CA TYR A 121 -12.07 -9.43 10.76
C TYR A 121 -12.46 -9.90 9.37
N ARG A 122 -13.60 -9.40 8.86
CA ARG A 122 -14.12 -9.72 7.53
C ARG A 122 -13.38 -8.91 6.45
N ALA A 123 -13.47 -9.36 5.20
CA ALA A 123 -12.91 -8.66 4.04
C ALA A 123 -13.38 -7.20 3.91
N THR A 124 -14.62 -6.90 4.35
CA THR A 124 -15.15 -5.53 4.42
C THR A 124 -14.24 -4.62 5.23
N HIS A 125 -13.81 -5.07 6.43
CA HIS A 125 -12.95 -4.30 7.30
C HIS A 125 -11.54 -4.13 6.72
N MET A 126 -11.02 -5.13 6.02
CA MET A 126 -9.75 -5.03 5.30
C MET A 126 -9.80 -3.96 4.20
N ASN A 127 -10.88 -3.90 3.43
CA ASN A 127 -11.05 -2.87 2.41
C ASN A 127 -11.18 -1.46 3.03
N PHE A 128 -11.94 -1.31 4.11
CA PHE A 128 -12.07 -0.03 4.82
C PHE A 128 -10.79 0.40 5.53
N LEU A 129 -9.96 -0.54 5.97
CA LEU A 129 -8.62 -0.27 6.48
C LEU A 129 -7.78 0.46 5.43
N HIS A 130 -7.79 -0.03 4.19
CA HIS A 130 -7.09 0.62 3.07
C HIS A 130 -7.77 1.90 2.57
N CYS A 131 -9.08 2.08 2.80
CA CYS A 131 -9.72 3.39 2.63
C CYS A 131 -9.21 4.39 3.66
N ALA A 132 -9.04 3.98 4.92
CA ALA A 132 -8.49 4.84 5.97
C ALA A 132 -7.05 5.29 5.65
N TYR A 133 -6.20 4.37 5.15
CA TYR A 133 -4.89 4.74 4.59
C TYR A 133 -5.01 5.80 3.49
N GLY A 134 -5.95 5.63 2.55
CA GLY A 134 -6.23 6.60 1.48
C GLY A 134 -6.61 7.99 2.01
N VAL A 135 -7.32 8.08 3.14
CA VAL A 135 -7.61 9.35 3.82
C VAL A 135 -6.30 10.01 4.27
N GLY A 136 -5.38 9.26 4.89
CA GLY A 136 -4.07 9.77 5.32
C GLY A 136 -3.25 10.33 4.15
N VAL A 137 -3.17 9.56 3.05
CA VAL A 137 -2.48 9.97 1.82
C VAL A 137 -3.09 11.24 1.21
N THR A 138 -4.41 11.40 1.30
CA THR A 138 -5.12 12.58 0.74
C THR A 138 -4.96 13.82 1.63
N VAL A 139 -5.04 13.65 2.94
CA VAL A 139 -4.97 14.77 3.92
C VAL A 139 -3.56 15.36 3.99
N SER A 140 -2.55 14.55 3.83
CA SER A 140 -1.15 14.96 4.01
C SER A 140 -0.68 16.07 3.05
N PRO A 141 -0.89 16.02 1.73
CA PRO A 141 -0.55 17.13 0.83
C PRO A 141 -1.34 18.41 1.16
N PHE A 142 -2.57 18.28 1.66
CA PHE A 142 -3.36 19.42 2.10
C PHE A 142 -2.72 20.11 3.31
N ILE A 143 -2.28 19.35 4.32
CA ILE A 143 -1.52 19.88 5.47
C ILE A 143 -0.29 20.65 4.96
N MET A 144 0.47 20.08 4.03
CA MET A 144 1.65 20.72 3.45
C MET A 144 1.30 21.97 2.66
N SER A 145 0.25 21.95 1.86
CA SER A 145 -0.21 23.10 1.08
C SER A 145 -0.60 24.28 1.97
N VAL A 146 -1.34 24.02 3.06
CA VAL A 146 -1.71 25.05 4.04
C VAL A 146 -0.46 25.61 4.73
N ALA A 147 0.48 24.77 5.11
CA ALA A 147 1.73 25.19 5.74
C ALA A 147 2.58 26.07 4.81
N LEU A 148 2.71 25.69 3.53
CA LEU A 148 3.48 26.45 2.55
C LEU A 148 2.84 27.77 2.14
N SER A 149 1.52 27.95 2.34
CA SER A 149 0.83 29.22 2.01
C SER A 149 1.17 30.38 2.95
N GLY A 150 1.65 30.11 4.16
CA GLY A 150 1.97 31.13 5.15
C GLY A 150 3.24 30.87 5.98
N GLY A 151 3.93 29.77 5.70
CA GLY A 151 5.12 29.34 6.46
C GLY A 151 6.09 28.54 5.61
N THR A 152 6.64 27.49 6.21
CA THR A 152 7.68 26.67 5.62
C THR A 152 7.25 25.20 5.50
N TRP A 153 8.01 24.40 4.77
CA TRP A 153 7.81 22.94 4.73
C TRP A 153 7.95 22.28 6.12
N ARG A 154 8.73 22.88 7.03
CA ARG A 154 8.89 22.43 8.43
C ARG A 154 7.56 22.51 9.19
N ASP A 155 6.75 23.54 8.93
CA ASP A 155 5.43 23.69 9.55
C ASP A 155 4.46 22.60 9.08
N GLY A 156 4.57 22.17 7.81
CA GLY A 156 3.83 21.02 7.30
C GLY A 156 4.23 19.71 8.00
N TYR A 157 5.53 19.49 8.20
CA TYR A 157 6.01 18.34 8.99
C TYR A 157 5.62 18.45 10.47
N LEU A 158 5.57 19.64 11.05
CA LEU A 158 5.08 19.83 12.42
C LEU A 158 3.60 19.43 12.53
N GLY A 159 2.76 19.86 11.59
CA GLY A 159 1.35 19.46 11.54
C GLY A 159 1.18 17.94 11.43
N ALA A 160 1.95 17.29 10.54
CA ALA A 160 1.96 15.85 10.40
C ALA A 160 2.47 15.14 11.68
N THR A 161 3.50 15.69 12.33
CA THR A 161 4.03 15.20 13.62
C THR A 161 2.97 15.24 14.71
N LEU A 162 2.22 16.33 14.82
CA LEU A 162 1.15 16.46 15.82
C LEU A 162 0.03 15.43 15.59
N CYS A 163 -0.37 15.24 14.33
CA CYS A 163 -1.33 14.19 13.97
C CYS A 163 -0.79 12.79 14.36
N GLN A 164 0.45 12.50 14.01
CA GLN A 164 1.08 11.20 14.30
C GLN A 164 1.30 10.98 15.80
N ALA A 165 1.65 12.03 16.55
CA ALA A 165 1.78 11.97 18.01
C ALA A 165 0.43 11.67 18.68
N LEU A 166 -0.66 12.30 18.21
CA LEU A 166 -2.01 12.00 18.70
C LEU A 166 -2.38 10.53 18.44
N ILE A 167 -2.09 10.03 17.23
CA ILE A 167 -2.33 8.63 16.87
C ILE A 167 -1.48 7.70 17.75
N CYS A 168 -0.22 8.07 18.03
CA CYS A 168 0.64 7.33 18.94
C CYS A 168 0.04 7.25 20.36
N VAL A 169 -0.44 8.37 20.90
CA VAL A 169 -1.11 8.39 22.21
C VAL A 169 -2.33 7.46 22.21
N LEU A 170 -3.14 7.49 21.16
CA LEU A 170 -4.30 6.61 21.03
C LEU A 170 -3.89 5.13 20.97
N THR A 171 -2.86 4.78 20.17
CA THR A 171 -2.39 3.39 20.07
C THR A 171 -1.79 2.87 21.38
N VAL A 172 -1.10 3.74 22.15
CA VAL A 172 -0.59 3.40 23.49
C VAL A 172 -1.74 3.24 24.49
N ALA A 173 -2.72 4.14 24.47
CA ALA A 173 -3.86 4.11 25.42
C ALA A 173 -4.69 2.81 25.28
N ILE A 174 -4.78 2.23 24.08
CA ILE A 174 -5.54 0.99 23.85
C ILE A 174 -4.72 -0.28 24.05
N LEU A 175 -3.43 -0.21 24.42
CA LEU A 175 -2.62 -1.42 24.66
C LEU A 175 -3.29 -2.45 25.58
N PRO A 176 -4.00 -2.06 26.67
CA PRO A 176 -4.71 -3.02 27.50
C PRO A 176 -5.84 -3.78 26.77
N LEU A 177 -6.43 -3.19 25.71
CA LEU A 177 -7.51 -3.84 24.97
C LEU A 177 -7.00 -5.01 24.12
N TRP A 178 -5.76 -4.96 23.65
CA TRP A 178 -5.15 -6.06 22.93
C TRP A 178 -5.03 -7.32 23.80
N GLY A 179 -4.67 -7.14 25.07
CA GLY A 179 -4.59 -8.25 26.04
C GLY A 179 -5.96 -8.86 26.33
N ARG A 180 -7.01 -8.04 26.45
CA ARG A 180 -8.38 -8.53 26.70
C ARG A 180 -8.94 -9.35 25.55
N VAL A 181 -8.68 -8.93 24.32
CA VAL A 181 -9.11 -9.66 23.12
C VAL A 181 -8.40 -11.02 23.02
N GLY A 182 -7.13 -11.09 23.40
CA GLY A 182 -6.38 -12.36 23.50
C GLY A 182 -7.01 -13.31 24.55
N HIS A 183 -7.36 -12.80 25.72
CA HIS A 183 -8.02 -13.60 26.78
C HIS A 183 -9.42 -14.08 26.38
N GLU A 184 -10.24 -13.23 25.75
CA GLU A 184 -11.56 -13.62 25.24
C GLU A 184 -11.45 -14.73 24.17
N ALA A 185 -10.41 -14.72 23.34
CA ALA A 185 -10.14 -15.75 22.35
C ALA A 185 -9.72 -17.09 23.03
N ASP A 186 -8.91 -17.04 24.09
CA ASP A 186 -8.52 -18.21 24.87
C ASP A 186 -9.71 -18.86 25.60
N GLU A 187 -10.61 -18.06 26.18
CA GLU A 187 -11.81 -18.54 26.85
C GLU A 187 -12.84 -19.14 25.87
N SER A 188 -12.89 -18.65 24.62
CA SER A 188 -13.74 -19.19 23.56
C SER A 188 -13.19 -20.46 22.89
N GLY A 189 -12.02 -20.94 23.31
CA GLY A 189 -11.34 -22.09 22.72
C GLY A 189 -10.68 -21.82 21.36
N GLU A 190 -10.75 -20.60 20.87
CA GLU A 190 -9.94 -20.11 19.77
C GLU A 190 -8.57 -19.70 20.34
N LYS A 191 -7.67 -20.67 20.45
CA LYS A 191 -6.26 -20.40 20.84
C LYS A 191 -5.73 -19.24 20.03
N ASP A 192 -5.13 -18.26 20.72
CA ASP A 192 -4.33 -17.22 20.07
C ASP A 192 -3.35 -17.91 19.12
N VAL A 193 -3.43 -17.56 17.83
CA VAL A 193 -2.63 -18.25 16.82
C VAL A 193 -1.18 -17.85 17.06
N GLU A 194 -0.42 -18.77 17.67
CA GLU A 194 1.02 -18.57 17.84
C GLU A 194 1.66 -18.26 16.49
N THR A 195 2.10 -17.00 16.36
CA THR A 195 2.79 -16.57 15.13
C THR A 195 4.12 -17.29 15.04
N ARG A 196 4.22 -18.21 14.10
CA ARG A 196 5.46 -18.94 13.87
C ARG A 196 6.46 -18.06 13.14
N ALA A 197 7.56 -17.74 13.80
CA ALA A 197 8.69 -17.08 13.17
C ALA A 197 9.37 -18.04 12.18
N VAL A 198 9.23 -17.75 10.89
CA VAL A 198 9.83 -18.56 9.82
C VAL A 198 10.73 -17.65 8.99
N SER A 199 11.90 -18.18 8.57
CA SER A 199 12.82 -17.42 7.72
C SER A 199 12.14 -17.02 6.41
N PRO A 200 12.17 -15.73 6.03
CA PRO A 200 11.63 -15.25 4.75
C PRO A 200 12.19 -16.00 3.55
N LEU A 201 13.47 -16.38 3.59
CA LEU A 201 14.13 -17.13 2.52
C LEU A 201 13.52 -18.51 2.31
N SER A 202 13.10 -19.19 3.38
CA SER A 202 12.41 -20.49 3.29
C SER A 202 11.02 -20.34 2.66
N LEU A 203 10.33 -19.22 2.93
CA LEU A 203 9.02 -18.93 2.36
C LEU A 203 9.12 -18.61 0.86
N VAL A 204 10.09 -17.81 0.45
CA VAL A 204 10.30 -17.46 -0.97
C VAL A 204 10.67 -18.69 -1.81
N ARG A 205 11.22 -19.74 -1.23
CA ARG A 205 11.46 -21.01 -1.95
C ARG A 205 10.17 -21.75 -2.30
N ARG A 206 9.08 -21.51 -1.58
CA ARG A 206 7.79 -22.13 -1.84
C ARG A 206 7.14 -21.52 -3.11
N HIS A 207 6.69 -22.38 -4.01
CA HIS A 207 6.09 -21.95 -5.28
C HIS A 207 4.80 -21.14 -5.09
N ASP A 208 3.94 -21.55 -4.15
CA ASP A 208 2.70 -20.84 -3.83
C ASP A 208 2.94 -19.44 -3.25
N VAL A 209 3.98 -19.28 -2.42
CA VAL A 209 4.36 -17.97 -1.88
C VAL A 209 4.94 -17.07 -2.98
N ARG A 210 5.78 -17.62 -3.87
CA ARG A 210 6.31 -16.86 -5.02
C ARG A 210 5.20 -16.33 -5.93
N LEU A 211 4.17 -17.14 -6.19
CA LEU A 211 3.02 -16.68 -6.97
C LEU A 211 2.28 -15.54 -6.26
N ALA A 212 2.07 -15.65 -4.96
CA ALA A 212 1.46 -14.58 -4.18
C ALA A 212 2.31 -13.30 -4.20
N CYS A 213 3.63 -13.41 -4.02
CA CYS A 213 4.56 -12.28 -4.11
C CYS A 213 4.53 -11.61 -5.50
N LEU A 214 4.47 -12.42 -6.56
CA LEU A 214 4.40 -11.91 -7.93
C LEU A 214 3.11 -11.12 -8.18
N VAL A 215 1.98 -11.59 -7.63
CA VAL A 215 0.70 -10.85 -7.67
C VAL A 215 0.84 -9.49 -7.01
N PHE A 216 1.43 -9.41 -5.81
CA PHE A 216 1.62 -8.15 -5.09
C PHE A 216 2.62 -7.21 -5.79
N LEU A 217 3.77 -7.73 -6.20
CA LEU A 217 4.81 -7.00 -6.89
C LEU A 217 4.29 -6.31 -8.15
N CYS A 218 3.60 -7.07 -9.01
CA CYS A 218 3.10 -6.54 -10.28
C CYS A 218 1.87 -5.64 -10.09
N SER A 219 0.99 -5.93 -9.12
CA SER A 219 -0.17 -5.07 -8.84
C SER A 219 0.25 -3.69 -8.34
N VAL A 220 1.22 -3.63 -7.42
CA VAL A 220 1.77 -2.35 -6.94
C VAL A 220 2.60 -1.65 -8.02
N ALA A 221 3.31 -2.42 -8.87
CA ALA A 221 3.99 -1.83 -10.03
C ALA A 221 3.01 -1.15 -11.00
N ILE A 222 1.83 -1.73 -11.27
CA ILE A 222 0.77 -1.06 -12.07
C ILE A 222 0.40 0.28 -11.43
N GLU A 223 0.16 0.30 -10.11
CA GLU A 223 -0.18 1.52 -9.38
C GLU A 223 0.93 2.57 -9.50
N CYS A 224 2.18 2.18 -9.24
CA CYS A 224 3.32 3.10 -9.30
C CYS A 224 3.63 3.59 -10.72
N VAL A 225 3.49 2.74 -11.74
CA VAL A 225 3.65 3.15 -13.14
C VAL A 225 2.58 4.16 -13.54
N CYS A 226 1.31 3.94 -13.16
CA CYS A 226 0.23 4.89 -13.41
C CYS A 226 0.46 6.22 -12.69
N ASN A 227 0.88 6.17 -11.43
CA ASN A 227 1.15 7.37 -10.63
C ASN A 227 2.31 8.21 -11.19
N ASN A 228 3.44 7.57 -11.46
CA ASN A 228 4.68 8.27 -11.80
C ASN A 228 4.74 8.67 -13.27
N TRP A 229 4.11 7.91 -14.16
CA TRP A 229 4.29 8.04 -15.60
C TRP A 229 2.99 8.29 -16.38
N GLY A 230 1.83 8.25 -15.71
CA GLY A 230 0.54 8.50 -16.34
C GLY A 230 0.46 9.88 -17.00
N THR A 231 0.94 10.94 -16.32
CA THR A 231 1.01 12.29 -16.90
C THR A 231 1.93 12.34 -18.11
N SER A 232 3.14 11.73 -18.03
CA SER A 232 4.09 11.69 -19.14
C SER A 232 3.53 10.94 -20.35
N TYR A 233 2.79 9.85 -20.14
CA TYR A 233 2.06 9.15 -21.20
C TYR A 233 1.01 10.06 -21.85
N LEU A 234 0.20 10.75 -21.05
CA LEU A 234 -0.87 11.61 -21.58
C LEU A 234 -0.32 12.79 -22.39
N VAL A 235 0.79 13.36 -21.95
CA VAL A 235 1.45 14.49 -22.64
C VAL A 235 2.17 14.03 -23.89
N ASN A 236 3.08 13.05 -23.77
CA ASN A 236 4.03 12.72 -24.83
C ASN A 236 3.48 11.77 -25.89
N ASP A 237 2.46 10.94 -25.54
CA ASP A 237 1.86 9.97 -26.46
C ASP A 237 0.46 10.39 -26.93
N ARG A 238 -0.32 10.99 -26.02
CA ARG A 238 -1.71 11.42 -26.32
C ARG A 238 -1.84 12.89 -26.68
N GLY A 239 -0.78 13.69 -26.57
CA GLY A 239 -0.73 15.10 -26.98
C GLY A 239 -1.58 16.04 -26.11
N LEU A 240 -1.86 15.66 -24.86
CA LEU A 240 -2.60 16.51 -23.94
C LEU A 240 -1.74 17.62 -23.35
N ASP A 241 -2.38 18.74 -23.04
CA ASP A 241 -1.75 19.81 -22.29
C ASP A 241 -1.27 19.30 -20.91
N PRO A 242 -0.04 19.69 -20.45
CA PRO A 242 0.52 19.22 -19.17
C PRO A 242 -0.36 19.46 -17.95
N ALA A 243 -1.06 20.61 -17.87
CA ALA A 243 -1.95 20.92 -16.76
C ALA A 243 -3.20 20.02 -16.76
N ALA A 244 -3.79 19.80 -17.95
CA ALA A 244 -4.91 18.87 -18.13
C ALA A 244 -4.49 17.43 -17.81
N ALA A 245 -3.32 16.99 -18.29
CA ALA A 245 -2.78 15.66 -18.05
C ALA A 245 -2.53 15.38 -16.56
N ALA A 246 -1.98 16.36 -15.83
CA ALA A 246 -1.78 16.23 -14.37
C ALA A 246 -3.11 16.06 -13.62
N GLY A 247 -4.15 16.83 -14.00
CA GLY A 247 -5.50 16.68 -13.45
C GLY A 247 -6.11 15.30 -13.73
N MET A 248 -5.78 14.70 -14.88
CA MET A 248 -6.32 13.38 -15.27
C MET A 248 -5.73 12.21 -14.48
N VAL A 249 -4.51 12.34 -13.94
CA VAL A 249 -3.96 11.34 -13.00
C VAL A 249 -4.76 11.30 -11.69
N THR A 250 -5.34 12.43 -11.29
CA THR A 250 -6.29 12.45 -10.16
C THR A 250 -7.48 11.51 -10.40
N VAL A 251 -7.95 11.38 -11.64
CA VAL A 251 -9.05 10.49 -12.01
C VAL A 251 -8.67 9.01 -11.77
N TYR A 252 -7.41 8.64 -11.97
CA TYR A 252 -6.91 7.31 -11.59
C TYR A 252 -7.12 7.04 -10.08
N TYR A 253 -6.77 8.00 -9.22
CA TYR A 253 -6.93 7.84 -7.77
C TYR A 253 -8.39 7.84 -7.32
N VAL A 254 -9.26 8.59 -8.01
CA VAL A 254 -10.72 8.47 -7.81
C VAL A 254 -11.17 7.05 -8.13
N GLY A 255 -10.65 6.45 -9.20
CA GLY A 255 -10.88 5.03 -9.54
C GLY A 255 -10.39 4.09 -8.43
N VAL A 256 -9.17 4.28 -7.92
CA VAL A 256 -8.61 3.49 -6.81
C VAL A 256 -9.51 3.55 -5.57
N THR A 257 -9.93 4.75 -5.18
CA THR A 257 -10.78 4.97 -3.99
C THR A 257 -12.16 4.34 -4.18
N ALA A 258 -12.79 4.57 -5.34
CA ALA A 258 -14.09 4.02 -5.67
C ALA A 258 -14.06 2.48 -5.72
N GLY A 259 -13.00 1.89 -6.28
CA GLY A 259 -12.82 0.44 -6.35
C GLY A 259 -12.65 -0.20 -4.96
N ARG A 260 -11.86 0.41 -4.07
CA ARG A 260 -11.71 -0.03 -2.67
C ARG A 260 -13.02 0.08 -1.91
N PHE A 261 -13.72 1.20 -2.04
CA PHE A 261 -15.01 1.41 -1.39
C PHE A 261 -16.05 0.38 -1.87
N LEU A 262 -16.22 0.24 -3.19
CA LEU A 262 -17.16 -0.72 -3.74
C LEU A 262 -16.80 -2.15 -3.36
N SER A 263 -15.52 -2.51 -3.38
CA SER A 263 -15.05 -3.81 -2.90
C SER A 263 -15.43 -4.06 -1.44
N GLY A 264 -15.30 -3.04 -0.58
CA GLY A 264 -15.74 -3.13 0.83
C GLY A 264 -17.23 -3.41 0.97
N VAL A 265 -18.06 -2.72 0.21
CA VAL A 265 -19.52 -2.93 0.20
C VAL A 265 -19.88 -4.33 -0.34
N LEU A 266 -19.27 -4.71 -1.46
CA LEU A 266 -19.53 -6.00 -2.13
C LEU A 266 -18.95 -7.20 -1.36
N ALA A 267 -17.98 -7.00 -0.48
CA ALA A 267 -17.39 -8.07 0.35
C ALA A 267 -18.41 -8.76 1.29
N ASN A 268 -19.59 -8.16 1.47
CA ASN A 268 -20.72 -8.80 2.17
C ASN A 268 -21.45 -9.85 1.31
N ARG A 269 -21.32 -9.77 -0.03
CA ARG A 269 -22.01 -10.67 -0.99
C ARG A 269 -21.03 -11.52 -1.79
N LEU A 270 -19.85 -11.00 -2.06
CA LEU A 270 -18.82 -11.65 -2.85
C LEU A 270 -17.63 -12.06 -1.98
N SER A 271 -17.03 -13.19 -2.31
CA SER A 271 -15.78 -13.62 -1.67
C SER A 271 -14.60 -12.77 -2.14
N SER A 272 -13.54 -12.66 -1.32
CA SER A 272 -12.31 -11.95 -1.70
C SER A 272 -11.71 -12.47 -3.01
N LYS A 273 -11.83 -13.77 -3.30
CA LYS A 273 -11.39 -14.36 -4.58
C LYS A 273 -12.16 -13.80 -5.78
N GLN A 274 -13.49 -13.66 -5.65
CA GLN A 274 -14.33 -13.09 -6.71
C GLN A 274 -14.05 -11.61 -6.90
N LEU A 275 -13.86 -10.86 -5.81
CA LEU A 275 -13.52 -9.43 -5.87
C LEU A 275 -12.18 -9.19 -6.57
N VAL A 276 -11.15 -9.98 -6.25
CA VAL A 276 -9.86 -9.93 -6.96
C VAL A 276 -10.03 -10.31 -8.43
N GLY A 277 -10.71 -11.41 -8.72
CA GLY A 277 -10.92 -11.88 -10.11
C GLY A 277 -11.66 -10.86 -10.98
N LEU A 278 -12.77 -10.30 -10.47
CA LEU A 278 -13.54 -9.27 -11.17
C LEU A 278 -12.71 -8.00 -11.38
N GLY A 279 -12.01 -7.56 -10.32
CA GLY A 279 -11.13 -6.39 -10.42
C GLY A 279 -10.05 -6.57 -11.49
N GLN A 280 -9.40 -7.73 -11.55
CA GLN A 280 -8.37 -8.00 -12.56
C GLN A 280 -8.93 -8.09 -13.98
N ILE A 281 -10.15 -8.59 -14.16
CA ILE A 281 -10.82 -8.55 -15.46
C ILE A 281 -11.08 -7.09 -15.88
N VAL A 282 -11.58 -6.25 -14.97
CA VAL A 282 -11.79 -4.81 -15.25
C VAL A 282 -10.47 -4.13 -15.61
N THR A 283 -9.40 -4.37 -14.85
CA THR A 283 -8.06 -3.83 -15.13
C THR A 283 -7.58 -4.25 -16.52
N PHE A 284 -7.70 -5.55 -16.84
CA PHE A 284 -7.26 -6.08 -18.13
C PHE A 284 -8.03 -5.43 -19.29
N VAL A 285 -9.36 -5.36 -19.20
CA VAL A 285 -10.20 -4.70 -20.21
C VAL A 285 -9.86 -3.22 -20.33
N ALA A 286 -9.65 -2.53 -19.22
CA ALA A 286 -9.27 -1.12 -19.22
C ALA A 286 -7.93 -0.87 -19.94
N VAL A 287 -6.96 -1.75 -19.71
CA VAL A 287 -5.66 -1.68 -20.39
C VAL A 287 -5.79 -1.96 -21.90
N LEU A 288 -6.65 -2.90 -22.31
CA LEU A 288 -6.95 -3.12 -23.72
C LEU A 288 -7.58 -1.87 -24.37
N VAL A 289 -8.49 -1.18 -23.65
CA VAL A 289 -9.06 0.10 -24.11
C VAL A 289 -7.99 1.17 -24.27
N LEU A 290 -7.00 1.25 -23.36
CA LEU A 290 -5.88 2.20 -23.47
C LEU A 290 -4.97 1.92 -24.70
N LEU A 291 -4.90 0.68 -25.17
CA LEU A 291 -4.15 0.28 -26.37
C LEU A 291 -4.85 0.68 -27.67
N LEU A 292 -6.17 0.91 -27.64
CA LEU A 292 -6.90 1.31 -28.82
C LEU A 292 -6.56 2.75 -29.23
N PRO A 293 -6.56 3.06 -30.53
CA PRO A 293 -6.34 4.42 -31.04
C PRO A 293 -7.58 5.30 -30.84
N LEU A 294 -8.02 5.44 -29.59
CA LEU A 294 -9.14 6.28 -29.20
C LEU A 294 -8.73 7.73 -29.04
N PRO A 295 -9.66 8.69 -29.11
CA PRO A 295 -9.38 10.10 -28.81
C PRO A 295 -8.73 10.25 -27.43
N ALA A 296 -7.85 11.26 -27.28
CA ALA A 296 -7.13 11.52 -26.04
C ALA A 296 -8.05 11.68 -24.82
N SER A 297 -9.29 12.18 -25.04
CA SER A 297 -10.33 12.30 -24.02
C SER A 297 -10.81 10.96 -23.44
N ALA A 298 -10.55 9.84 -24.08
CA ALA A 298 -10.88 8.50 -23.55
C ALA A 298 -9.84 7.96 -22.56
N ALA A 299 -8.61 8.45 -22.61
CA ALA A 299 -7.51 7.96 -21.75
C ALA A 299 -7.79 8.10 -20.24
N PRO A 300 -8.41 9.19 -19.73
CA PRO A 300 -8.79 9.30 -18.32
C PRO A 300 -9.76 8.22 -17.86
N VAL A 301 -10.71 7.83 -18.74
CA VAL A 301 -11.66 6.73 -18.43
C VAL A 301 -10.91 5.41 -18.31
N GLY A 302 -9.97 5.15 -19.21
CA GLY A 302 -9.09 3.99 -19.12
C GLY A 302 -8.28 3.96 -17.83
N LEU A 303 -7.66 5.09 -17.46
CA LEU A 303 -6.90 5.23 -16.21
C LEU A 303 -7.80 5.04 -14.97
N PHE A 304 -9.00 5.64 -14.95
CA PHE A 304 -9.98 5.40 -13.89
C PHE A 304 -10.26 3.91 -13.73
N LEU A 305 -10.57 3.22 -14.82
CA LEU A 305 -10.91 1.80 -14.81
C LEU A 305 -9.71 0.92 -14.40
N VAL A 306 -8.47 1.29 -14.76
CA VAL A 306 -7.26 0.60 -14.27
C VAL A 306 -7.17 0.75 -12.75
N GLY A 307 -7.30 1.95 -12.21
CA GLY A 307 -7.30 2.19 -10.76
C GLY A 307 -8.43 1.46 -10.05
N PHE A 308 -9.65 1.57 -10.57
CA PHE A 308 -10.85 0.91 -10.05
C PHE A 308 -10.72 -0.61 -10.00
N GLY A 309 -10.20 -1.22 -11.07
CA GLY A 309 -10.07 -2.66 -11.18
C GLY A 309 -8.90 -3.25 -10.38
N ASN A 310 -7.75 -2.54 -10.33
CA ASN A 310 -6.57 -3.03 -9.63
C ASN A 310 -6.67 -2.88 -8.10
N SER A 311 -7.35 -1.85 -7.62
CA SER A 311 -7.38 -1.48 -6.20
C SER A 311 -7.98 -2.52 -5.24
N PRO A 312 -9.00 -3.34 -5.60
CA PRO A 312 -9.52 -4.38 -4.72
C PRO A 312 -8.53 -5.54 -4.47
N LEU A 313 -7.52 -5.71 -5.34
CA LEU A 313 -6.61 -6.85 -5.26
C LEU A 313 -5.85 -6.86 -3.93
N TYR A 314 -5.20 -5.76 -3.60
CA TYR A 314 -4.30 -5.68 -2.45
C TYR A 314 -4.98 -6.07 -1.13
N PRO A 315 -6.07 -5.40 -0.68
CA PRO A 315 -6.72 -5.74 0.58
C PRO A 315 -7.34 -7.14 0.59
N ASN A 316 -7.92 -7.57 -0.53
CA ASN A 316 -8.56 -8.88 -0.59
C ASN A 316 -7.54 -10.04 -0.62
N MET A 317 -6.39 -9.87 -1.26
CA MET A 317 -5.31 -10.85 -1.22
C MET A 317 -4.72 -11.00 0.18
N LEU A 318 -4.52 -9.88 0.91
CA LEU A 318 -4.11 -9.91 2.31
C LEU A 318 -5.10 -10.67 3.18
N HIS A 319 -6.40 -10.39 3.02
CA HIS A 319 -7.45 -11.09 3.74
C HIS A 319 -7.51 -12.60 3.40
N LEU A 320 -7.09 -12.98 2.19
CA LEU A 320 -7.01 -14.40 1.80
C LEU A 320 -5.78 -15.12 2.36
N THR A 321 -4.72 -14.42 2.72
CA THR A 321 -3.43 -15.01 3.10
C THR A 321 -3.54 -16.02 4.24
N PRO A 322 -4.25 -15.78 5.36
CA PRO A 322 -4.42 -16.78 6.41
C PRO A 322 -5.13 -18.06 5.94
N ARG A 323 -6.06 -17.92 4.99
CA ARG A 323 -6.82 -19.05 4.43
C ARG A 323 -5.99 -19.86 3.43
N LEU A 324 -5.09 -19.20 2.69
CA LEU A 324 -4.25 -19.84 1.67
C LEU A 324 -3.02 -20.52 2.24
N PHE A 325 -2.44 -19.96 3.30
CA PHE A 325 -1.13 -20.38 3.82
C PHE A 325 -1.18 -20.90 5.27
N GLY A 326 -2.32 -20.81 5.93
CA GLY A 326 -2.50 -21.13 7.34
C GLY A 326 -2.33 -19.93 8.26
N ARG A 327 -3.08 -19.92 9.36
CA ARG A 327 -3.09 -18.78 10.33
C ARG A 327 -1.70 -18.58 10.96
N GLU A 328 -0.98 -19.67 11.27
CA GLU A 328 0.34 -19.64 11.90
C GLU A 328 1.43 -18.98 11.04
N LEU A 329 1.35 -19.15 9.70
CA LEU A 329 2.32 -18.62 8.75
C LEU A 329 1.90 -17.27 8.18
N SER A 330 0.66 -16.81 8.42
CA SER A 330 0.09 -15.66 7.74
C SER A 330 0.90 -14.39 7.95
N GLN A 331 1.39 -14.14 9.16
CA GLN A 331 2.22 -12.97 9.46
C GLN A 331 3.52 -12.97 8.64
N ALA A 332 4.21 -14.09 8.59
CA ALA A 332 5.47 -14.21 7.86
C ALA A 332 5.25 -14.12 6.34
N VAL A 333 4.17 -14.71 5.83
CA VAL A 333 3.81 -14.63 4.40
C VAL A 333 3.39 -13.21 4.02
N ILE A 334 2.59 -12.52 4.84
CA ILE A 334 2.22 -11.12 4.64
C ILE A 334 3.49 -10.25 4.61
N GLY A 335 4.43 -10.46 5.52
CA GLY A 335 5.70 -9.74 5.51
C GLY A 335 6.48 -9.88 4.20
N VAL A 336 6.52 -11.09 3.63
CA VAL A 336 7.18 -11.34 2.34
C VAL A 336 6.37 -10.73 1.17
N GLN A 337 5.04 -10.77 1.22
CA GLN A 337 4.16 -10.12 0.23
C GLN A 337 4.33 -8.60 0.23
N MET A 338 4.41 -7.97 1.43
CA MET A 338 4.69 -6.54 1.57
C MET A 338 6.05 -6.17 0.98
N ALA A 339 7.10 -6.91 1.35
CA ALA A 339 8.43 -6.70 0.78
C ALA A 339 8.43 -6.80 -0.75
N ALA A 340 7.69 -7.76 -1.33
CA ALA A 340 7.54 -7.90 -2.77
C ALA A 340 6.82 -6.69 -3.39
N SER A 341 5.80 -6.13 -2.71
CA SER A 341 5.11 -4.90 -3.13
C SER A 341 6.08 -3.73 -3.24
N TYR A 342 6.86 -3.49 -2.20
CA TYR A 342 7.84 -2.40 -2.17
C TYR A 342 8.96 -2.59 -3.19
N LEU A 343 9.37 -3.85 -3.46
CA LEU A 343 10.30 -4.14 -4.56
C LEU A 343 9.69 -3.81 -5.93
N GLY A 344 8.39 -4.07 -6.12
CA GLY A 344 7.67 -3.70 -7.34
C GLY A 344 7.69 -2.19 -7.58
N SER A 345 7.41 -1.40 -6.54
CA SER A 345 7.49 0.06 -6.58
C SER A 345 8.91 0.56 -6.86
N LEU A 346 9.88 0.02 -6.13
CA LEU A 346 11.28 0.46 -6.17
C LEU A 346 11.97 0.15 -7.50
N LEU A 347 11.62 -0.95 -8.16
CA LEU A 347 12.33 -1.43 -9.34
C LEU A 347 11.55 -1.19 -10.63
N LEU A 348 10.26 -1.55 -10.69
CA LEU A 348 9.54 -1.60 -11.95
C LEU A 348 9.07 -0.21 -12.42
N ALA A 349 8.72 0.70 -11.52
CA ALA A 349 8.33 2.05 -11.93
C ALA A 349 9.52 2.87 -12.49
N PRO A 350 10.72 2.90 -11.86
CA PRO A 350 11.90 3.51 -12.46
C PRO A 350 12.35 2.82 -13.75
N LEU A 351 12.29 1.47 -13.81
CA LEU A 351 12.61 0.73 -15.02
C LEU A 351 11.73 1.15 -16.18
N PHE A 352 10.43 1.29 -15.97
CA PHE A 352 9.53 1.80 -17.00
C PHE A 352 9.94 3.23 -17.43
N GLY A 353 10.34 4.09 -16.48
CA GLY A 353 10.80 5.44 -16.80
C GLY A 353 11.97 5.45 -17.80
N VAL A 354 12.96 4.59 -17.58
CA VAL A 354 14.10 4.42 -18.49
C VAL A 354 13.64 3.91 -19.86
N LEU A 355 12.77 2.91 -19.88
CA LEU A 355 12.23 2.36 -21.13
C LEU A 355 11.36 3.38 -21.88
N GLY A 356 10.51 4.12 -21.18
CA GLY A 356 9.64 5.16 -21.76
C GLY A 356 10.45 6.32 -22.35
N GLN A 357 11.54 6.72 -21.69
CA GLN A 357 12.44 7.73 -22.23
C GLN A 357 13.23 7.23 -23.46
N ALA A 358 13.66 5.98 -23.45
CA ALA A 358 14.47 5.40 -24.53
C ALA A 358 13.67 5.05 -25.78
N PHE A 359 12.46 4.52 -25.62
CA PHE A 359 11.65 3.94 -26.69
C PHE A 359 10.32 4.65 -26.93
N GLY A 360 9.91 5.58 -26.04
CA GLY A 360 8.67 6.34 -26.14
C GLY A 360 7.59 5.87 -25.16
N PHE A 361 6.71 6.81 -24.79
CA PHE A 361 5.66 6.57 -23.79
C PHE A 361 4.47 5.75 -24.33
N TRP A 362 4.42 5.42 -25.61
CA TRP A 362 3.47 4.45 -26.17
C TRP A 362 3.61 3.06 -25.50
N LEU A 363 4.77 2.78 -24.90
CA LEU A 363 5.00 1.56 -24.09
C LEU A 363 4.17 1.52 -22.81
N PHE A 364 3.58 2.64 -22.38
CA PHE A 364 2.82 2.69 -21.11
C PHE A 364 1.69 1.65 -21.04
N PRO A 365 0.71 1.64 -21.98
CA PRO A 365 -0.34 0.62 -21.93
C PRO A 365 0.20 -0.80 -22.20
N VAL A 366 1.29 -0.96 -22.95
CA VAL A 366 1.94 -2.26 -23.19
C VAL A 366 2.54 -2.81 -21.88
N CYS A 367 3.21 -1.96 -21.11
CA CYS A 367 3.75 -2.31 -19.80
C CYS A 367 2.60 -2.72 -18.84
N LEU A 368 1.53 -1.93 -18.78
CA LEU A 368 0.37 -2.26 -17.97
C LEU A 368 -0.27 -3.58 -18.39
N LEU A 369 -0.32 -3.88 -19.70
CA LEU A 369 -0.81 -5.17 -20.22
C LEU A 369 0.06 -6.32 -19.74
N ALA A 370 1.37 -6.21 -19.90
CA ALA A 370 2.31 -7.24 -19.45
C ALA A 370 2.18 -7.51 -17.96
N LEU A 371 2.15 -6.47 -17.14
CA LEU A 371 1.96 -6.58 -15.68
C LEU A 371 0.60 -7.21 -15.33
N SER A 372 -0.49 -6.78 -16.00
CA SER A 372 -1.84 -7.32 -15.76
C SER A 372 -1.94 -8.81 -16.13
N LEU A 373 -1.30 -9.25 -17.22
CA LEU A 373 -1.24 -10.66 -17.61
C LEU A 373 -0.48 -11.48 -16.56
N VAL A 374 0.63 -10.96 -16.03
CA VAL A 374 1.39 -11.62 -14.97
C VAL A 374 0.56 -11.73 -13.70
N VAL A 375 -0.11 -10.64 -13.28
CA VAL A 375 -1.01 -10.66 -12.11
C VAL A 375 -2.10 -11.70 -12.27
N LEU A 376 -2.82 -11.67 -13.40
CA LEU A 376 -3.92 -12.58 -13.66
C LEU A 376 -3.45 -14.03 -13.72
N GLY A 377 -2.35 -14.30 -14.45
CA GLY A 377 -1.74 -15.63 -14.56
C GLY A 377 -1.28 -16.18 -13.22
N ALA A 378 -0.55 -15.37 -12.42
CA ALA A 378 -0.08 -15.76 -11.10
C ALA A 378 -1.23 -15.99 -10.12
N PHE A 379 -2.26 -15.12 -10.14
CA PHE A 379 -3.46 -15.28 -9.32
C PHE A 379 -4.22 -16.58 -9.66
N VAL A 380 -4.46 -16.84 -10.94
CA VAL A 380 -5.15 -18.08 -11.38
C VAL A 380 -4.33 -19.32 -11.02
N ALA A 381 -3.01 -19.30 -11.23
CA ALA A 381 -2.12 -20.39 -10.86
C ALA A 381 -2.14 -20.65 -9.35
N LEU A 382 -2.06 -19.60 -8.54
CA LEU A 382 -2.15 -19.69 -7.07
C LEU A 382 -3.48 -20.31 -6.63
N MET A 383 -4.59 -19.83 -7.20
CA MET A 383 -5.92 -20.36 -6.84
C MET A 383 -6.09 -21.82 -7.24
N ARG A 384 -5.54 -22.25 -8.40
CA ARG A 384 -5.55 -23.66 -8.84
C ARG A 384 -4.72 -24.55 -7.89
N LEU A 385 -3.51 -24.12 -7.51
CA LEU A 385 -2.66 -24.85 -6.55
C LEU A 385 -3.33 -25.06 -5.19
N LYS A 386 -4.17 -24.11 -4.77
CA LYS A 386 -4.92 -24.20 -3.50
C LYS A 386 -6.25 -24.92 -3.63
N GLY A 387 -6.48 -25.66 -4.71
CA GLY A 387 -7.67 -26.52 -4.91
C GLY A 387 -8.97 -25.76 -5.16
N TRP A 388 -8.89 -24.49 -5.55
CA TRP A 388 -10.10 -23.74 -5.87
C TRP A 388 -10.69 -24.19 -7.21
N ARG A 389 -11.87 -24.83 -7.14
CA ARG A 389 -12.74 -25.03 -8.30
C ARG A 389 -13.83 -23.97 -8.28
N PRO A 390 -14.09 -23.23 -9.38
CA PRO A 390 -15.26 -22.36 -9.46
C PRO A 390 -16.52 -23.20 -9.18
N ARG A 391 -17.36 -22.74 -8.26
CA ARG A 391 -18.68 -23.38 -8.07
C ARG A 391 -19.41 -23.31 -9.42
N ARG A 392 -19.71 -24.44 -10.02
CA ARG A 392 -20.66 -24.49 -11.13
C ARG A 392 -21.98 -23.92 -10.59
N PRO A 393 -22.68 -23.02 -11.35
CA PRO A 393 -24.00 -22.59 -10.95
C PRO A 393 -24.86 -23.85 -10.77
N SER A 394 -25.51 -23.98 -9.61
CA SER A 394 -26.50 -25.01 -9.37
C SER A 394 -27.57 -24.86 -10.48
N ARG A 395 -27.68 -25.83 -11.35
CA ARG A 395 -28.84 -25.92 -12.25
C ARG A 395 -30.06 -26.14 -11.33
N SER A 396 -30.80 -25.07 -11.10
CA SER A 396 -32.19 -25.13 -10.59
C SER A 396 -33.11 -25.46 -11.73
#